data_86431aa584d3bd5ef691fd9308e9fd40
#
_entry.id   86431aa584d3bd5ef691fd9308e9fd40
#
_cell.length_a   1.000
_cell.length_b   1.000
_cell.length_c   1.000
_cell.angle_alpha   90.00
_cell.angle_beta   90.00
_cell.angle_gamma   90.00
#
_symmetry.space_group_name_H-M   'P 1'
#
loop_
_entity.id
_entity.type
_entity.pdbx_description
1 polymer ?
#
loop_
_entity_poly.entity_id
_entity_poly.type
_entity_poly.pdbx_seq_one_letter_code
_entity_poly.pdbx_strand_id
1 'polypeptide(L)'
;WRTQRDVPLEGVELVTGAAQDQMLAEALESVEAPWPQDIGPQMRAMPAFRAELRNLVARAGEAGMGASELSEAGARFGRPEWQGAGAIVAALEEGPERSPEYPRTLRVDLSRIQSLAADLIDAWEQDAPSRGVQAPCPVPDVVIVDDLQDCTPSTLRLLEACRDGGARIVAFSDSDVAVAGYRGGEPHLD
;
A
#
# COMPACT_ATOMS: atom_id res chain seq x y z
N TRP A 1 -16.52 7.43 -0.91
CA TRP A 1 -15.19 7.29 -1.48
C TRP A 1 -15.28 7.21 -2.99
N ARG A 2 -14.63 8.09 -3.72
CA ARG A 2 -14.51 8.04 -5.18
C ARG A 2 -13.05 7.84 -5.51
N THR A 3 -12.74 6.87 -6.34
CA THR A 3 -11.40 6.77 -6.95
C THR A 3 -11.20 7.91 -7.93
N GLN A 4 -9.96 8.20 -8.34
CA GLN A 4 -9.58 9.19 -9.36
C GLN A 4 -10.40 9.12 -10.68
N ARG A 5 -11.28 8.15 -10.85
CA ARG A 5 -12.07 7.89 -12.07
C ARG A 5 -13.57 8.11 -11.93
N ASP A 6 -14.02 8.99 -11.04
CA ASP A 6 -15.42 9.44 -10.90
C ASP A 6 -16.50 8.35 -10.69
N VAL A 7 -16.12 7.13 -10.29
CA VAL A 7 -17.07 6.08 -9.98
C VAL A 7 -17.21 5.93 -8.47
N PRO A 8 -18.45 5.99 -7.93
CA PRO A 8 -18.68 5.77 -6.50
C PRO A 8 -18.14 4.40 -6.07
N LEU A 9 -17.40 4.37 -4.94
CA LEU A 9 -17.09 3.12 -4.27
C LEU A 9 -18.28 2.76 -3.38
N GLU A 10 -18.80 1.55 -3.50
CA GLU A 10 -19.84 1.02 -2.61
C GLU A 10 -19.26 0.45 -1.32
N GLY A 11 -17.95 0.19 -1.26
CA GLY A 11 -17.29 -0.32 -0.07
C GLY A 11 -15.77 -0.41 -0.19
N VAL A 12 -15.15 -0.63 0.96
CA VAL A 12 -13.74 -0.98 1.08
C VAL A 12 -13.68 -2.38 1.67
N GLU A 13 -13.01 -3.31 0.98
CA GLU A 13 -12.79 -4.67 1.44
C GLU A 13 -11.31 -4.85 1.78
N LEU A 14 -11.03 -5.25 3.01
CA LEU A 14 -9.69 -5.63 3.42
C LEU A 14 -9.38 -7.05 2.92
N VAL A 15 -8.40 -7.16 2.06
CA VAL A 15 -8.01 -8.45 1.47
C VAL A 15 -6.90 -9.08 2.29
N THR A 16 -7.13 -10.31 2.76
CA THR A 16 -6.16 -11.07 3.56
C THR A 16 -6.17 -12.55 3.21
N GLY A 17 -5.11 -13.26 3.52
CA GLY A 17 -5.03 -14.73 3.47
C GLY A 17 -5.34 -15.32 2.09
N ALA A 18 -6.31 -16.21 2.03
CA ALA A 18 -6.65 -16.95 0.80
C ALA A 18 -7.18 -16.06 -0.33
N ALA A 19 -7.94 -15.02 -0.01
CA ALA A 19 -8.44 -14.06 -1.00
C ALA A 19 -7.28 -13.29 -1.66
N GLN A 20 -6.28 -12.89 -0.89
CA GLN A 20 -5.08 -12.24 -1.40
C GLN A 20 -4.26 -13.19 -2.29
N ASP A 21 -4.10 -14.47 -1.89
CA ASP A 21 -3.40 -15.47 -2.71
C ASP A 21 -4.11 -15.72 -4.04
N GLN A 22 -5.44 -15.77 -4.02
CA GLN A 22 -6.23 -15.92 -5.24
C GLN A 22 -6.09 -14.71 -6.17
N MET A 23 -6.16 -13.49 -5.65
CA MET A 23 -5.96 -12.28 -6.46
C MET A 23 -4.57 -12.25 -7.10
N LEU A 24 -3.53 -12.63 -6.36
CA LEU A 24 -2.17 -12.75 -6.89
C LEU A 24 -2.08 -13.82 -7.98
N ALA A 25 -2.73 -14.96 -7.81
CA ALA A 25 -2.76 -16.02 -8.82
C ALA A 25 -3.42 -15.53 -10.11
N GLU A 26 -4.59 -14.89 -10.03
CA GLU A 26 -5.32 -14.31 -11.17
C GLU A 26 -4.49 -13.23 -11.89
N ALA A 27 -3.83 -12.34 -11.12
CA ALA A 27 -2.96 -11.31 -11.69
C ALA A 27 -1.73 -11.92 -12.40
N LEU A 28 -1.10 -12.94 -11.81
CA LEU A 28 0.05 -13.62 -12.41
C LEU A 28 -0.30 -14.37 -13.71
N GLU A 29 -1.53 -14.81 -13.87
CA GLU A 29 -2.03 -15.47 -15.08
C GLU A 29 -2.43 -14.48 -16.18
N SER A 30 -3.02 -13.34 -15.80
CA SER A 30 -3.64 -12.39 -16.74
C SER A 30 -2.72 -11.25 -17.16
N VAL A 31 -1.71 -10.91 -16.35
CA VAL A 31 -0.84 -9.74 -16.57
C VAL A 31 0.46 -10.13 -17.27
N GLU A 32 0.73 -9.51 -18.42
CA GLU A 32 2.06 -9.54 -19.02
C GLU A 32 3.01 -8.65 -18.23
N ALA A 33 3.88 -9.25 -17.44
CA ALA A 33 4.85 -8.54 -16.62
C ALA A 33 6.29 -8.88 -17.06
N PRO A 34 7.23 -7.94 -16.92
CA PRO A 34 8.62 -8.11 -17.36
C PRO A 34 9.44 -8.99 -16.39
N TRP A 35 9.08 -10.26 -16.30
CA TRP A 35 9.79 -11.23 -15.48
C TRP A 35 11.13 -11.63 -16.12
N PRO A 36 12.19 -11.85 -15.31
CA PRO A 36 13.41 -12.50 -15.76
C PRO A 36 13.14 -13.86 -16.42
N GLN A 37 14.00 -14.27 -17.35
CA GLN A 37 13.81 -15.53 -18.10
C GLN A 37 13.79 -16.78 -17.23
N ASP A 38 14.48 -16.76 -16.10
CA ASP A 38 14.51 -17.84 -15.10
C ASP A 38 13.23 -17.91 -14.26
N ILE A 39 12.42 -16.86 -14.24
CA ILE A 39 11.10 -16.82 -13.58
C ILE A 39 10.00 -17.11 -14.61
N GLY A 40 9.96 -18.36 -15.06
CA GLY A 40 8.98 -18.82 -16.05
C GLY A 40 7.57 -19.02 -15.46
N PRO A 41 6.56 -19.26 -16.35
CA PRO A 41 5.17 -19.43 -15.94
C PRO A 41 4.96 -20.55 -14.90
N GLN A 42 5.72 -21.64 -15.02
CA GLN A 42 5.63 -22.76 -14.07
C GLN A 42 6.07 -22.37 -12.66
N MET A 43 7.13 -21.56 -12.53
CA MET A 43 7.58 -21.04 -11.25
C MET A 43 6.56 -20.10 -10.65
N ARG A 44 6.00 -19.18 -11.45
CA ARG A 44 5.00 -18.22 -11.02
C ARG A 44 3.69 -18.86 -10.54
N ALA A 45 3.35 -20.03 -11.08
CA ALA A 45 2.20 -20.82 -10.63
C ALA A 45 2.40 -21.50 -9.26
N MET A 46 3.63 -21.58 -8.75
CA MET A 46 3.91 -22.24 -7.47
C MET A 46 3.38 -21.42 -6.28
N PRO A 47 2.74 -22.06 -5.28
CA PRO A 47 2.32 -21.40 -4.05
C PRO A 47 3.46 -20.71 -3.31
N ALA A 48 4.67 -21.28 -3.33
CA ALA A 48 5.84 -20.69 -2.71
C ALA A 48 6.23 -19.36 -3.38
N PHE A 49 6.18 -19.28 -4.71
CA PHE A 49 6.45 -18.02 -5.43
C PHE A 49 5.43 -16.95 -5.07
N ARG A 50 4.14 -17.29 -5.02
CA ARG A 50 3.09 -16.33 -4.61
C ARG A 50 3.28 -15.86 -3.17
N ALA A 51 3.72 -16.73 -2.26
CA ALA A 51 4.04 -16.35 -0.90
C ALA A 51 5.20 -15.32 -0.83
N GLU A 52 6.27 -15.54 -1.60
CA GLU A 52 7.39 -14.60 -1.69
C GLU A 52 6.97 -13.27 -2.34
N LEU A 53 6.19 -13.34 -3.41
CA LEU A 53 5.64 -12.13 -4.06
C LEU A 53 4.76 -11.33 -3.08
N ARG A 54 3.90 -12.01 -2.33
CA ARG A 54 3.08 -11.37 -1.29
C ARG A 54 3.93 -10.68 -0.22
N ASN A 55 5.00 -11.35 0.25
CA ASN A 55 5.92 -10.77 1.22
C ASN A 55 6.65 -9.54 0.65
N LEU A 56 7.07 -9.59 -0.62
CA LEU A 56 7.70 -8.45 -1.29
C LEU A 56 6.72 -7.28 -1.40
N VAL A 57 5.50 -7.52 -1.85
CA VAL A 57 4.45 -6.49 -1.99
C VAL A 57 4.10 -5.88 -0.63
N ALA A 58 3.98 -6.70 0.42
CA ALA A 58 3.73 -6.20 1.77
C ALA A 58 4.84 -5.30 2.27
N ARG A 59 6.11 -5.70 2.11
CA ARG A 59 7.27 -4.86 2.49
C ARG A 59 7.37 -3.57 1.67
N ALA A 60 7.08 -3.63 0.38
CA ALA A 60 7.01 -2.44 -0.46
C ALA A 60 5.94 -1.47 0.04
N GLY A 61 4.74 -1.97 0.36
CA GLY A 61 3.65 -1.17 0.92
C GLY A 61 4.01 -0.56 2.29
N GLU A 62 4.63 -1.32 3.18
CA GLU A 62 5.12 -0.83 4.49
C GLU A 62 6.22 0.24 4.33
N ALA A 63 7.02 0.15 3.26
CA ALA A 63 8.00 1.18 2.89
C ALA A 63 7.38 2.38 2.14
N GLY A 64 6.06 2.39 1.95
CA GLY A 64 5.37 3.45 1.20
C GLY A 64 5.60 3.40 -0.31
N MET A 65 6.11 2.30 -0.85
CA MET A 65 6.34 2.12 -2.29
C MET A 65 5.08 1.57 -2.97
N GLY A 66 4.62 2.25 -4.01
CA GLY A 66 3.62 1.75 -4.95
C GLY A 66 4.24 0.96 -6.10
N ALA A 67 3.45 0.73 -7.15
CA ALA A 67 3.86 -0.05 -8.32
C ALA A 67 5.07 0.54 -9.05
N SER A 68 5.07 1.86 -9.28
CA SER A 68 6.14 2.57 -10.00
C SER A 68 7.43 2.55 -9.20
N GLU A 69 7.36 2.91 -7.93
CA GLU A 69 8.52 2.99 -7.03
C GLU A 69 9.17 1.61 -6.87
N LEU A 70 8.37 0.53 -6.80
CA LEU A 70 8.89 -0.83 -6.74
C LEU A 70 9.63 -1.21 -8.04
N SER A 71 9.06 -0.84 -9.20
CA SER A 71 9.69 -1.08 -10.50
C SER A 71 10.99 -0.28 -10.67
N GLU A 72 11.00 0.99 -10.26
CA GLU A 72 12.19 1.86 -10.29
C GLU A 72 13.29 1.35 -9.34
N ALA A 73 12.90 0.91 -8.15
CA ALA A 73 13.81 0.28 -7.21
C ALA A 73 14.43 -1.00 -7.82
N GLY A 74 13.62 -1.82 -8.51
CA GLY A 74 14.09 -2.98 -9.26
C GLY A 74 15.17 -2.63 -10.28
N ALA A 75 14.96 -1.59 -11.07
CA ALA A 75 15.94 -1.10 -12.03
C ALA A 75 17.20 -0.57 -11.34
N ARG A 76 17.04 0.25 -10.29
CA ARG A 76 18.13 0.89 -9.55
C ARG A 76 19.06 -0.10 -8.83
N PHE A 77 18.48 -1.15 -8.24
CA PHE A 77 19.22 -2.13 -7.44
C PHE A 77 19.56 -3.40 -8.20
N GLY A 78 19.32 -3.45 -9.52
CA GLY A 78 19.61 -4.64 -10.33
C GLY A 78 18.75 -5.86 -9.94
N ARG A 79 17.50 -5.61 -9.55
CA ARG A 79 16.53 -6.62 -9.14
C ARG A 79 15.36 -6.68 -10.15
N PRO A 80 15.59 -7.27 -11.34
CA PRO A 80 14.59 -7.26 -12.41
C PRO A 80 13.28 -7.94 -12.02
N GLU A 81 13.28 -8.87 -11.08
CA GLU A 81 12.09 -9.49 -10.53
C GLU A 81 11.15 -8.48 -9.83
N TRP A 82 11.67 -7.36 -9.33
CA TRP A 82 10.85 -6.30 -8.73
C TRP A 82 10.08 -5.50 -9.78
N GLN A 83 10.57 -5.45 -11.03
CA GLN A 83 9.82 -4.83 -12.13
C GLN A 83 8.58 -5.67 -12.47
N GLY A 84 8.73 -7.00 -12.50
CA GLY A 84 7.62 -7.92 -12.65
C GLY A 84 6.61 -7.78 -11.51
N ALA A 85 7.09 -7.70 -10.26
CA ALA A 85 6.25 -7.48 -9.09
C ALA A 85 5.51 -6.14 -9.15
N GLY A 86 6.18 -5.05 -9.59
CA GLY A 86 5.56 -3.74 -9.78
C GLY A 86 4.40 -3.77 -10.78
N ALA A 87 4.54 -4.49 -11.90
CA ALA A 87 3.46 -4.66 -12.86
C ALA A 87 2.25 -5.41 -12.25
N ILE A 88 2.50 -6.41 -11.40
CA ILE A 88 1.42 -7.11 -10.68
C ILE A 88 0.74 -6.15 -9.69
N VAL A 89 1.51 -5.36 -8.93
CA VAL A 89 0.95 -4.36 -8.01
C VAL A 89 0.08 -3.36 -8.77
N ALA A 90 0.53 -2.84 -9.92
CA ALA A 90 -0.25 -1.92 -10.75
C ALA A 90 -1.60 -2.53 -11.16
N ALA A 91 -1.60 -3.77 -11.61
CA ALA A 91 -2.82 -4.47 -11.99
C ALA A 91 -3.79 -4.68 -10.81
N LEU A 92 -3.26 -4.98 -9.63
CA LEU A 92 -4.07 -5.11 -8.41
C LEU A 92 -4.66 -3.75 -7.97
N GLU A 93 -3.94 -2.66 -8.19
CA GLU A 93 -4.40 -1.29 -7.91
C GLU A 93 -5.50 -0.84 -8.88
N GLU A 94 -5.37 -1.19 -10.14
CA GLU A 94 -6.38 -0.88 -11.15
C GLU A 94 -7.67 -1.68 -10.96
N GLY A 95 -7.56 -2.85 -10.34
CA GLY A 95 -8.64 -3.81 -10.14
C GLY A 95 -9.04 -4.53 -11.44
N PRO A 96 -9.86 -5.58 -11.36
CA PRO A 96 -10.33 -6.30 -12.54
C PRO A 96 -11.09 -5.38 -13.50
N GLU A 97 -10.90 -5.60 -14.80
CA GLU A 97 -11.62 -4.88 -15.85
C GLU A 97 -13.12 -4.84 -15.55
N ARG A 98 -13.69 -3.66 -15.70
CA ARG A 98 -15.02 -3.29 -15.26
C ARG A 98 -16.11 -4.10 -15.97
N SER A 99 -16.89 -4.85 -15.22
CA SER A 99 -18.27 -5.05 -15.60
C SER A 99 -19.10 -3.85 -15.11
N PRO A 100 -19.89 -3.20 -15.99
CA PRO A 100 -20.76 -2.09 -15.59
C PRO A 100 -21.82 -2.49 -14.54
N GLU A 101 -22.00 -3.79 -14.35
CA GLU A 101 -23.07 -4.40 -13.55
C GLU A 101 -22.70 -4.63 -12.08
N TYR A 102 -21.40 -4.47 -11.70
CA TYR A 102 -20.97 -4.71 -10.32
C TYR A 102 -20.45 -3.43 -9.65
N PRO A 103 -20.90 -3.16 -8.43
CA PRO A 103 -20.41 -2.04 -7.63
C PRO A 103 -18.91 -2.14 -7.41
N ARG A 104 -18.21 -1.01 -7.47
CA ARG A 104 -16.77 -0.97 -7.23
C ARG A 104 -16.49 -1.08 -5.75
N THR A 105 -15.95 -2.20 -5.34
CA THR A 105 -15.33 -2.37 -4.03
C THR A 105 -13.83 -2.13 -4.16
N LEU A 106 -13.30 -1.19 -3.37
CA LEU A 106 -11.86 -1.01 -3.26
C LEU A 106 -11.29 -2.15 -2.40
N ARG A 107 -10.47 -3.00 -3.00
CA ARG A 107 -9.75 -4.04 -2.29
C ARG A 107 -8.41 -3.51 -1.85
N VAL A 108 -8.15 -3.54 -0.56
CA VAL A 108 -6.96 -2.95 0.05
C VAL A 108 -6.22 -4.00 0.86
N ASP A 109 -4.94 -4.11 0.64
CA ASP A 109 -4.01 -4.83 1.49
C ASP A 109 -3.68 -4.02 2.75
N LEU A 110 -3.48 -4.71 3.88
CA LEU A 110 -3.14 -4.05 5.15
C LEU A 110 -1.88 -3.20 5.06
N SER A 111 -0.88 -3.63 4.30
CA SER A 111 0.39 -2.91 4.14
C SER A 111 0.23 -1.55 3.45
N ARG A 112 -0.86 -1.35 2.70
CA ARG A 112 -1.11 -0.14 1.92
C ARG A 112 -2.12 0.80 2.54
N ILE A 113 -2.87 0.35 3.55
CA ILE A 113 -3.96 1.15 4.12
C ILE A 113 -3.47 2.47 4.70
N GLN A 114 -2.28 2.48 5.28
CA GLN A 114 -1.68 3.67 5.89
C GLN A 114 -1.25 4.69 4.83
N SER A 115 -0.58 4.24 3.77
CA SER A 115 -0.21 5.10 2.64
C SER A 115 -1.43 5.71 1.95
N LEU A 116 -2.48 4.90 1.71
CA LEU A 116 -3.73 5.39 1.14
C LEU A 116 -4.44 6.40 2.05
N ALA A 117 -4.39 6.20 3.36
CA ALA A 117 -4.94 7.14 4.32
C ALA A 117 -4.17 8.47 4.31
N ALA A 118 -2.83 8.43 4.24
CA ALA A 118 -2.01 9.61 4.11
C ALA A 118 -2.32 10.39 2.83
N ASP A 119 -2.37 9.71 1.67
CA ASP A 119 -2.72 10.31 0.39
C ASP A 119 -4.08 11.02 0.41
N LEU A 120 -5.05 10.42 1.11
CA LEU A 120 -6.39 10.99 1.26
C LEU A 120 -6.40 12.25 2.13
N ILE A 121 -5.61 12.26 3.21
CA ILE A 121 -5.47 13.44 4.08
C ILE A 121 -4.80 14.56 3.29
N ASP A 122 -3.68 14.29 2.61
CA ASP A 122 -2.92 15.25 1.83
C ASP A 122 -3.76 15.88 0.69
N ALA A 123 -4.59 15.08 0.04
CA ALA A 123 -5.45 15.53 -1.04
C ALA A 123 -6.81 16.11 -0.56
N TRP A 124 -7.11 16.10 0.76
CA TRP A 124 -8.45 16.38 1.26
C TRP A 124 -9.00 17.73 0.84
N GLU A 125 -8.24 18.79 1.02
CA GLU A 125 -8.70 20.16 0.73
C GLU A 125 -8.99 20.39 -0.76
N GLN A 126 -8.26 19.68 -1.63
CA GLN A 126 -8.44 19.78 -3.08
C GLN A 126 -9.57 18.90 -3.59
N ASP A 127 -9.66 17.69 -3.06
CA ASP A 127 -10.53 16.64 -3.55
C ASP A 127 -11.91 16.63 -2.90
N ALA A 128 -12.03 16.93 -1.61
CA ALA A 128 -13.28 16.87 -0.88
C ALA A 128 -14.37 17.80 -1.46
N PRO A 129 -14.08 19.06 -1.79
CA PRO A 129 -15.07 19.94 -2.40
C PRO A 129 -15.54 19.45 -3.77
N SER A 130 -14.62 18.95 -4.60
CA SER A 130 -14.95 18.43 -5.94
C SER A 130 -15.86 17.19 -5.88
N ARG A 131 -15.85 16.50 -4.75
CA ARG A 131 -16.66 15.31 -4.46
C ARG A 131 -17.95 15.62 -3.70
N GLY A 132 -18.23 16.91 -3.47
CA GLY A 132 -19.40 17.36 -2.72
C GLY A 132 -19.31 17.11 -1.21
N VAL A 133 -18.09 16.83 -0.69
CA VAL A 133 -17.84 16.68 0.74
C VAL A 133 -17.50 18.05 1.32
N GLN A 134 -18.34 18.55 2.23
CA GLN A 134 -18.15 19.84 2.92
C GLN A 134 -17.68 19.67 4.37
N ALA A 135 -17.27 18.45 4.74
CA ALA A 135 -16.73 18.17 6.07
C ALA A 135 -15.24 18.54 6.14
N PRO A 136 -14.75 18.98 7.31
CA PRO A 136 -13.31 19.15 7.54
C PRO A 136 -12.58 17.81 7.36
N CYS A 137 -11.27 17.88 7.15
CA CYS A 137 -10.44 16.67 7.08
C CYS A 137 -10.63 15.83 8.36
N PRO A 138 -10.88 14.51 8.24
CA PRO A 138 -11.21 13.66 9.39
C PRO A 138 -9.97 13.25 10.19
N VAL A 139 -9.06 14.18 10.45
CA VAL A 139 -7.92 13.94 11.36
C VAL A 139 -8.33 14.21 12.80
N PRO A 140 -7.83 13.42 13.77
CA PRO A 140 -8.10 13.67 15.19
C PRO A 140 -7.31 14.89 15.68
N ASP A 141 -7.79 15.55 16.74
CA ASP A 141 -7.10 16.70 17.36
C ASP A 141 -5.73 16.30 17.94
N VAL A 142 -5.63 15.05 18.46
CA VAL A 142 -4.42 14.51 19.08
C VAL A 142 -4.24 13.06 18.67
N VAL A 143 -3.03 12.72 18.27
CA VAL A 143 -2.58 11.35 18.02
C VAL A 143 -1.50 11.02 19.04
N ILE A 144 -1.68 9.92 19.77
CA ILE A 144 -0.69 9.39 20.70
C ILE A 144 -0.10 8.14 20.07
N VAL A 145 1.22 8.11 19.96
CA VAL A 145 1.99 7.01 19.38
C VAL A 145 2.82 6.40 20.48
N ASP A 146 2.64 5.12 20.71
CA ASP A 146 3.53 4.32 21.55
C ASP A 146 4.50 3.54 20.64
N ASP A 147 5.70 3.28 21.14
CA ASP A 147 6.74 2.55 20.42
C ASP A 147 7.05 3.14 19.00
N LEU A 148 7.32 4.45 18.92
CA LEU A 148 7.62 5.14 17.67
C LEU A 148 8.74 4.45 16.88
N GLN A 149 9.73 3.84 17.56
CA GLN A 149 10.84 3.10 16.95
C GLN A 149 10.38 1.88 16.13
N ASP A 150 9.16 1.37 16.37
CA ASP A 150 8.59 0.24 15.65
C ASP A 150 7.67 0.68 14.47
N CYS A 151 7.49 1.99 14.28
CA CYS A 151 6.72 2.51 13.17
C CYS A 151 7.42 2.26 11.83
N THR A 152 6.63 1.82 10.84
CA THR A 152 7.11 1.68 9.46
C THR A 152 7.13 3.04 8.75
N PRO A 153 7.87 3.20 7.65
CA PRO A 153 7.83 4.42 6.85
C PRO A 153 6.41 4.86 6.45
N SER A 154 5.52 3.92 6.11
CA SER A 154 4.12 4.23 5.81
C SER A 154 3.35 4.75 7.00
N THR A 155 3.65 4.25 8.22
CA THR A 155 3.07 4.77 9.46
C THR A 155 3.55 6.19 9.74
N LEU A 156 4.87 6.44 9.61
CA LEU A 156 5.45 7.78 9.79
C LEU A 156 4.84 8.78 8.81
N ARG A 157 4.70 8.41 7.54
CA ARG A 157 4.03 9.25 6.54
C ARG A 157 2.59 9.58 6.93
N LEU A 158 1.83 8.62 7.45
CA LEU A 158 0.47 8.87 7.93
C LEU A 158 0.45 9.84 9.11
N LEU A 159 1.41 9.72 10.04
CA LEU A 159 1.54 10.64 11.17
C LEU A 159 1.90 12.06 10.70
N GLU A 160 2.77 12.20 9.71
CA GLU A 160 3.10 13.48 9.08
C GLU A 160 1.86 14.10 8.42
N ALA A 161 1.12 13.34 7.62
CA ALA A 161 -0.12 13.81 7.01
C ALA A 161 -1.15 14.24 8.07
N CYS A 162 -1.30 13.50 9.16
CA CYS A 162 -2.17 13.90 10.28
C CYS A 162 -1.70 15.21 10.93
N ARG A 163 -0.39 15.37 11.16
CA ARG A 163 0.18 16.61 11.73
C ARG A 163 -0.09 17.80 10.81
N ASP A 164 0.15 17.64 9.53
CA ASP A 164 -0.03 18.69 8.53
C ASP A 164 -1.53 19.03 8.34
N GLY A 165 -2.41 18.06 8.54
CA GLY A 165 -3.86 18.22 8.66
C GLY A 165 -4.35 18.83 9.98
N GLY A 166 -3.43 19.19 10.90
CA GLY A 166 -3.74 19.92 12.14
C GLY A 166 -3.72 19.09 13.42
N ALA A 167 -3.43 17.79 13.38
CA ALA A 167 -3.31 16.96 14.55
C ALA A 167 -2.05 17.28 15.36
N ARG A 168 -2.16 17.25 16.69
CA ARG A 168 -1.01 17.27 17.57
C ARG A 168 -0.51 15.84 17.80
N ILE A 169 0.75 15.57 17.46
CA ILE A 169 1.37 14.26 17.65
C ILE A 169 2.11 14.25 18.99
N VAL A 170 1.87 13.22 19.80
CA VAL A 170 2.61 12.90 21.02
C VAL A 170 3.14 11.49 20.86
N ALA A 171 4.46 11.34 20.78
CA ALA A 171 5.10 10.05 20.56
C ALA A 171 6.00 9.67 21.74
N PHE A 172 5.97 8.39 22.08
CA PHE A 172 6.87 7.75 23.01
C PHE A 172 7.78 6.81 22.23
N SER A 173 9.06 6.82 22.58
CA SER A 173 10.05 6.00 21.90
C SER A 173 11.08 5.49 22.91
N ASP A 174 11.49 4.24 22.74
CA ASP A 174 12.64 3.66 23.43
C ASP A 174 13.73 3.39 22.38
N SER A 175 14.78 4.21 22.40
CA SER A 175 15.87 4.12 21.41
C SER A 175 16.69 2.84 21.55
N ASP A 176 16.61 2.14 22.67
CA ASP A 176 17.40 0.94 22.95
C ASP A 176 16.71 -0.36 22.48
N VAL A 177 15.42 -0.28 22.17
CA VAL A 177 14.60 -1.45 21.81
C VAL A 177 13.81 -1.17 20.53
N ALA A 178 14.24 -1.74 19.39
CA ALA A 178 13.46 -1.80 18.17
C ALA A 178 13.23 -3.26 17.79
N VAL A 179 11.99 -3.73 17.89
CA VAL A 179 11.64 -5.13 17.60
C VAL A 179 11.08 -5.33 16.19
N ALA A 180 10.64 -4.27 15.52
CA ALA A 180 10.04 -4.32 14.19
C ALA A 180 11.01 -4.03 13.03
N GLY A 181 12.32 -4.12 13.24
CA GLY A 181 13.33 -3.90 12.20
C GLY A 181 13.14 -4.76 10.94
N TYR A 182 12.53 -5.95 11.08
CA TYR A 182 12.17 -6.81 9.94
C TYR A 182 11.02 -6.25 9.09
N ARG A 183 10.27 -5.26 9.60
CA ARG A 183 9.22 -4.52 8.89
C ARG A 183 9.65 -3.12 8.45
N GLY A 184 10.92 -2.77 8.62
CA GLY A 184 11.44 -1.45 8.27
C GLY A 184 11.35 -0.43 9.40
N GLY A 185 11.10 -0.84 10.65
CA GLY A 185 11.24 0.02 11.83
C GLY A 185 12.70 0.44 11.97
N GLU A 186 12.96 1.73 12.19
CA GLU A 186 14.30 2.27 12.39
C GLU A 186 14.52 2.62 13.87
N PRO A 187 15.55 2.06 14.55
CA PRO A 187 15.80 2.30 15.96
C PRO A 187 16.32 3.71 16.29
N HIS A 188 16.67 4.50 15.27
CA HIS A 188 17.24 5.83 15.44
C HIS A 188 16.42 6.86 14.66
N LEU A 189 15.32 7.30 15.25
CA LEU A 189 14.59 8.50 14.82
C LEU A 189 15.00 9.64 15.74
N ASP A 190 16.08 10.36 15.37
CA ASP A 190 16.48 11.61 16.03
C ASP A 190 15.58 12.78 15.63
#